data_b4834461f737198198e529078e150ae8
#
_entry.id   b4834461f737198198e529078e150ae8
#
_cell.length_a   1.000
_cell.length_b   1.000
_cell.length_c   1.000
_cell.angle_alpha   90.00
_cell.angle_beta   90.00
_cell.angle_gamma   90.00
#
_symmetry.space_group_name_H-M   'P 1'
#
loop_
_entity.id
_entity.type
_entity.pdbx_description
1 polymer ?
#
loop_
_entity_poly.entity_id
_entity_poly.type
_entity_poly.pdbx_seq_one_letter_code
_entity_poly.pdbx_strand_id
1 'polypeptide(L)'
;LLVAVDKFTKWIKAKPIKKLNGPTAVTFITDITTRYGVPHSIITDNGTNFAKGALARFCATQGIRLDLASVAHPQSNGQVERANGLILSGIKPRLVVPLERSAGCWLDELPAVLWSLRTTPNKSTGFTPFFLVYGAEAVIPTDIEFDSPRVTMYTEAEAKEAREDGVDLLEEGRLLALSRSAIYQQGLRRY
;
A
#
# COMPACT_ATOMS: atom_id res chain seq x y z
N LEU A 1 12.76 8.18 2.16
CA LEU A 1 11.39 7.76 1.93
C LEU A 1 10.85 7.03 3.16
N LEU A 2 9.68 7.38 3.67
CA LEU A 2 8.92 6.55 4.61
C LEU A 2 7.95 5.69 3.79
N VAL A 3 7.88 4.38 4.11
CA VAL A 3 7.00 3.44 3.43
C VAL A 3 6.23 2.63 4.46
N ALA A 4 4.94 2.50 4.24
CA ALA A 4 4.06 1.59 4.96
C ALA A 4 3.36 0.67 3.97
N VAL A 5 3.17 -0.59 4.36
CA VAL A 5 2.46 -1.59 3.58
C VAL A 5 1.39 -2.21 4.46
N ASP A 6 0.15 -2.18 4.02
CA ASP A 6 -0.89 -2.99 4.64
C ASP A 6 -0.66 -4.47 4.33
N LYS A 7 -0.57 -5.27 5.39
CA LYS A 7 -0.21 -6.69 5.26
C LYS A 7 -1.24 -7.51 4.49
N PHE A 8 -2.50 -7.11 4.56
CA PHE A 8 -3.59 -7.80 3.93
C PHE A 8 -3.82 -7.33 2.50
N THR A 9 -4.19 -6.06 2.32
CA THR A 9 -4.53 -5.49 1.00
C THR A 9 -3.32 -5.30 0.09
N LYS A 10 -2.11 -5.30 0.65
CA LYS A 10 -0.85 -4.93 -0.03
C LYS A 10 -0.81 -3.47 -0.49
N TRP A 11 -1.69 -2.64 0.06
CA TRP A 11 -1.67 -1.21 -0.18
C TRP A 11 -0.37 -0.58 0.28
N ILE A 12 0.29 0.11 -0.63
CA ILE A 12 1.55 0.79 -0.33
C ILE A 12 1.27 2.29 -0.18
N LYS A 13 1.69 2.86 0.95
CA LYS A 13 1.79 4.30 1.15
C LYS A 13 3.25 4.67 1.30
N ALA A 14 3.69 5.68 0.54
CA ALA A 14 5.04 6.22 0.63
C ALA A 14 5.00 7.74 0.73
N LYS A 15 5.91 8.30 1.52
CA LYS A 15 6.07 9.75 1.70
C LYS A 15 7.55 10.11 1.63
N PRO A 16 7.94 11.06 0.75
CA PRO A 16 9.28 11.60 0.77
C PRO A 16 9.53 12.38 2.06
N ILE A 17 10.69 12.18 2.66
CA ILE A 17 11.11 12.86 3.88
C ILE A 17 12.55 13.32 3.75
N LYS A 18 12.87 14.47 4.32
CA LYS A 18 14.25 14.98 4.40
C LYS A 18 15.03 14.28 5.52
N LYS A 19 14.39 14.09 6.68
CA LYS A 19 14.97 13.46 7.86
C LYS A 19 13.96 12.56 8.55
N LEU A 20 14.38 11.37 8.93
CA LEU A 20 13.59 10.48 9.76
C LEU A 20 13.76 10.86 11.23
N ASN A 21 12.66 11.22 11.87
CA ASN A 21 12.58 11.48 13.31
C ASN A 21 11.21 11.06 13.84
N GLY A 22 11.05 11.02 15.16
CA GLY A 22 9.82 10.61 15.82
C GLY A 22 8.59 11.42 15.38
N PRO A 23 8.61 12.76 15.37
CA PRO A 23 7.49 13.57 14.90
C PRO A 23 7.10 13.29 13.44
N THR A 24 8.07 13.12 12.55
CA THR A 24 7.80 12.77 11.14
C THR A 24 7.11 11.43 11.03
N ALA A 25 7.54 10.44 11.81
CA ALA A 25 6.90 9.12 11.86
C ALA A 25 5.46 9.22 12.37
N VAL A 26 5.22 9.99 13.46
CA VAL A 26 3.87 10.23 13.99
C VAL A 26 2.97 10.86 12.94
N THR A 27 3.40 11.94 12.28
CA THR A 27 2.63 12.59 11.21
C THR A 27 2.27 11.62 10.08
N PHE A 28 3.20 10.74 9.71
CA PHE A 28 2.96 9.74 8.67
C PHE A 28 1.91 8.70 9.08
N ILE A 29 1.98 8.19 10.33
CA ILE A 29 0.99 7.25 10.84
C ILE A 29 -0.36 7.94 11.06
N THR A 30 -0.39 9.19 11.54
CA THR A 30 -1.63 9.97 11.66
C THR A 30 -2.34 10.09 10.31
N ASP A 31 -1.63 10.37 9.22
CA ASP A 31 -2.22 10.44 7.89
C ASP A 31 -2.76 9.06 7.41
N ILE A 32 -2.18 7.95 7.87
CA ILE A 32 -2.73 6.61 7.62
C ILE A 32 -4.00 6.39 8.43
N THR A 33 -3.96 6.68 9.74
CA THR A 33 -5.10 6.42 10.64
C THR A 33 -6.32 7.29 10.30
N THR A 34 -6.12 8.51 9.87
CA THR A 34 -7.22 9.40 9.46
C THR A 34 -7.89 8.99 8.15
N ARG A 35 -7.18 8.25 7.28
CA ARG A 35 -7.72 7.81 5.98
C ARG A 35 -8.31 6.42 6.01
N TYR A 36 -7.70 5.51 6.76
CA TYR A 36 -8.00 4.07 6.69
C TYR A 36 -8.47 3.49 8.02
N GLY A 37 -8.55 4.32 9.06
CA GLY A 37 -8.85 3.88 10.42
C GLY A 37 -7.60 3.46 11.20
N VAL A 38 -7.79 3.22 12.50
CA VAL A 38 -6.72 2.84 13.42
C VAL A 38 -6.32 1.39 13.19
N PRO A 39 -5.06 1.09 12.83
CA PRO A 39 -4.62 -0.29 12.66
C PRO A 39 -4.51 -1.00 14.02
N HIS A 40 -4.75 -2.31 14.04
CA HIS A 40 -4.57 -3.12 15.24
C HIS A 40 -3.11 -3.15 15.70
N SER A 41 -2.18 -3.25 14.76
CA SER A 41 -0.75 -3.26 15.06
C SER A 41 0.08 -2.63 13.94
N ILE A 42 1.24 -2.11 14.33
CA ILE A 42 2.26 -1.62 13.41
C ILE A 42 3.54 -2.39 13.70
N ILE A 43 4.16 -2.91 12.64
CA ILE A 43 5.46 -3.58 12.72
C ILE A 43 6.52 -2.63 12.15
N THR A 44 7.56 -2.37 12.93
CA THR A 44 8.69 -1.55 12.52
C THR A 44 10.01 -2.29 12.79
N ASP A 45 11.09 -1.78 12.20
CA ASP A 45 12.42 -2.18 12.63
C ASP A 45 12.74 -1.69 14.06
N ASN A 46 13.86 -2.15 14.62
CA ASN A 46 14.32 -1.77 15.95
C ASN A 46 15.01 -0.38 15.98
N GLY A 47 14.85 0.42 14.93
CA GLY A 47 15.40 1.77 14.87
C GLY A 47 14.90 2.63 16.03
N THR A 48 15.80 3.38 16.67
CA THR A 48 15.48 4.25 17.82
C THR A 48 14.37 5.25 17.54
N ASN A 49 14.20 5.64 16.27
CA ASN A 49 13.15 6.56 15.83
C ASN A 49 11.74 5.96 15.93
N PHE A 50 11.62 4.62 15.88
CA PHE A 50 10.36 3.91 15.93
C PHE A 50 10.13 3.20 17.27
N ALA A 51 11.15 2.51 17.79
CA ALA A 51 11.04 1.70 18.99
C ALA A 51 10.80 2.49 20.28
N LYS A 52 11.32 3.72 20.34
CA LYS A 52 11.25 4.56 21.54
C LYS A 52 10.86 5.98 21.16
N GLY A 53 10.18 6.69 22.08
CA GLY A 53 9.92 8.13 21.92
C GLY A 53 8.51 8.45 21.41
N ALA A 54 8.40 9.38 20.44
CA ALA A 54 7.12 9.97 20.04
C ALA A 54 6.16 8.95 19.40
N LEU A 55 6.67 8.06 18.53
CA LEU A 55 5.82 7.06 17.87
C LEU A 55 5.28 6.04 18.87
N ALA A 56 6.10 5.52 19.77
CA ALA A 56 5.65 4.55 20.78
C ALA A 56 4.57 5.16 21.68
N ARG A 57 4.73 6.41 22.11
CA ARG A 57 3.70 7.11 22.88
C ARG A 57 2.42 7.31 22.09
N PHE A 58 2.53 7.73 20.83
CA PHE A 58 1.37 7.89 19.94
C PHE A 58 0.62 6.56 19.78
N CYS A 59 1.32 5.46 19.50
CA CYS A 59 0.70 4.13 19.37
C CYS A 59 -0.02 3.73 20.65
N ALA A 60 0.61 3.91 21.82
CA ALA A 60 -0.01 3.61 23.11
C ALA A 60 -1.28 4.44 23.36
N THR A 61 -1.26 5.75 23.03
CA THR A 61 -2.43 6.62 23.17
C THR A 61 -3.57 6.24 22.24
N GLN A 62 -3.25 5.75 21.02
CA GLN A 62 -4.26 5.34 20.03
C GLN A 62 -4.69 3.88 20.17
N GLY A 63 -4.19 3.12 21.14
CA GLY A 63 -4.46 1.70 21.31
C GLY A 63 -3.83 0.82 20.21
N ILE A 64 -2.81 1.30 19.53
CA ILE A 64 -2.10 0.58 18.47
C ILE A 64 -0.98 -0.26 19.09
N ARG A 65 -0.97 -1.57 18.84
CA ARG A 65 0.15 -2.42 19.24
C ARG A 65 1.36 -2.15 18.37
N LEU A 66 2.48 -1.77 18.98
CA LEU A 66 3.74 -1.57 18.29
C LEU A 66 4.62 -2.81 18.42
N ASP A 67 4.78 -3.54 17.33
CA ASP A 67 5.60 -4.75 17.25
C ASP A 67 6.96 -4.41 16.63
N LEU A 68 8.04 -4.73 17.31
CA LEU A 68 9.39 -4.54 16.78
C LEU A 68 9.83 -5.80 16.03
N ALA A 69 10.25 -5.66 14.79
CA ALA A 69 10.81 -6.76 14.03
C ALA A 69 12.11 -7.23 14.69
N SER A 70 12.14 -8.46 15.14
CA SER A 70 13.33 -9.07 15.71
C SER A 70 14.33 -9.36 14.59
N VAL A 71 15.63 -9.22 14.90
CA VAL A 71 16.73 -9.63 14.02
C VAL A 71 16.62 -11.12 13.66
N ALA A 72 16.01 -11.92 14.55
CA ALA A 72 15.79 -13.36 14.33
C ALA A 72 14.62 -13.66 13.38
N HIS A 73 13.76 -12.68 13.05
CA HIS A 73 12.61 -12.85 12.15
C HIS A 73 12.58 -11.80 11.05
N PRO A 74 13.54 -11.83 10.10
CA PRO A 74 13.64 -10.85 9.01
C PRO A 74 12.39 -10.83 8.09
N GLN A 75 11.63 -11.92 8.06
CA GLN A 75 10.37 -12.01 7.29
C GLN A 75 9.32 -10.95 7.69
N SER A 76 9.41 -10.41 8.91
CA SER A 76 8.48 -9.38 9.39
C SER A 76 8.63 -8.05 8.62
N ASN A 77 9.84 -7.71 8.19
CA ASN A 77 10.12 -6.51 7.38
C ASN A 77 10.17 -6.78 5.87
N GLY A 78 10.20 -8.04 5.46
CA GLY A 78 10.38 -8.42 4.04
C GLY A 78 9.32 -7.83 3.10
N GLN A 79 8.12 -7.51 3.57
CA GLN A 79 7.09 -6.86 2.76
C GLN A 79 7.43 -5.40 2.48
N VAL A 80 7.94 -4.67 3.47
CA VAL A 80 8.35 -3.26 3.31
C VAL A 80 9.62 -3.16 2.45
N GLU A 81 10.59 -4.05 2.65
CA GLU A 81 11.80 -4.13 1.82
C GLU A 81 11.44 -4.41 0.37
N ARG A 82 10.53 -5.36 0.12
CA ARG A 82 10.03 -5.65 -1.23
C ARG A 82 9.30 -4.45 -1.83
N ALA A 83 8.47 -3.75 -1.06
CA ALA A 83 7.78 -2.55 -1.52
C ALA A 83 8.78 -1.44 -1.89
N ASN A 84 9.81 -1.23 -1.08
CA ASN A 84 10.91 -0.30 -1.40
C ASN A 84 11.59 -0.69 -2.72
N GLY A 85 11.88 -1.98 -2.92
CA GLY A 85 12.45 -2.49 -4.18
C GLY A 85 11.53 -2.22 -5.38
N LEU A 86 10.23 -2.46 -5.25
CA LEU A 86 9.24 -2.19 -6.31
C LEU A 86 9.13 -0.70 -6.62
N ILE A 87 9.10 0.17 -5.62
CA ILE A 87 9.09 1.62 -5.81
C ILE A 87 10.35 2.06 -6.58
N LEU A 88 11.52 1.61 -6.14
CA LEU A 88 12.78 1.95 -6.81
C LEU A 88 12.84 1.43 -8.24
N SER A 89 12.39 0.20 -8.49
CA SER A 89 12.35 -0.38 -9.83
C SER A 89 11.37 0.34 -10.76
N GLY A 90 10.28 0.89 -10.22
CA GLY A 90 9.34 1.72 -10.99
C GLY A 90 9.87 3.13 -11.29
N ILE A 91 10.63 3.72 -10.36
CA ILE A 91 11.20 5.06 -10.52
C ILE A 91 12.38 5.06 -11.50
N LYS A 92 13.30 4.08 -11.39
CA LYS A 92 14.54 4.03 -12.18
C LYS A 92 14.33 4.18 -13.69
N PRO A 93 13.45 3.41 -14.35
CA PRO A 93 13.26 3.55 -15.81
C PRO A 93 12.74 4.92 -16.22
N ARG A 94 11.90 5.53 -15.39
CA ARG A 94 11.29 6.83 -15.66
C ARG A 94 12.28 8.00 -15.56
N LEU A 95 13.36 7.83 -14.82
CA LEU A 95 14.43 8.82 -14.71
C LEU A 95 15.49 8.70 -15.84
N VAL A 96 15.52 7.58 -16.56
CA VAL A 96 16.54 7.30 -17.57
C VAL A 96 16.11 7.73 -18.98
N VAL A 97 14.82 7.89 -19.22
CA VAL A 97 14.24 8.13 -20.56
C VAL A 97 14.52 9.54 -21.13
N PRO A 98 14.54 10.64 -20.37
CA PRO A 98 15.14 11.88 -20.90
C PRO A 98 16.66 11.85 -20.64
N LEU A 99 17.47 12.08 -21.65
CA LEU A 99 18.93 12.24 -21.61
C LEU A 99 19.44 13.33 -20.62
N GLU A 100 18.55 14.02 -19.93
CA GLU A 100 18.83 14.97 -18.87
C GLU A 100 18.60 14.33 -17.48
N ARG A 101 19.70 13.99 -16.83
CA ARG A 101 19.72 13.53 -15.44
C ARG A 101 19.27 14.62 -14.49
N SER A 102 17.97 14.79 -14.30
CA SER A 102 17.42 15.69 -13.30
C SER A 102 17.28 14.95 -11.97
N ALA A 103 18.23 15.16 -11.07
CA ALA A 103 18.28 14.48 -9.76
C ALA A 103 17.05 14.76 -8.85
N GLY A 104 16.14 15.67 -9.22
CA GLY A 104 14.93 16.03 -8.48
C GLY A 104 13.64 15.35 -8.94
N CYS A 105 13.58 14.86 -10.17
CA CYS A 105 12.34 14.37 -10.80
C CYS A 105 11.75 13.08 -10.21
N TRP A 106 12.45 12.35 -9.36
CA TRP A 106 11.89 11.15 -8.74
C TRP A 106 10.68 11.43 -7.83
N LEU A 107 10.57 12.64 -7.29
CA LEU A 107 9.43 13.06 -6.47
C LEU A 107 8.17 13.15 -7.30
N ASP A 108 8.28 13.62 -8.54
CA ASP A 108 7.18 13.80 -9.47
C ASP A 108 6.70 12.44 -10.02
N GLU A 109 7.62 11.47 -10.15
CA GLU A 109 7.32 10.11 -10.60
C GLU A 109 6.71 9.20 -9.52
N LEU A 110 6.93 9.51 -8.25
CA LEU A 110 6.48 8.68 -7.14
C LEU A 110 4.96 8.42 -7.14
N PRO A 111 4.07 9.43 -7.38
CA PRO A 111 2.64 9.20 -7.44
C PRO A 111 2.24 8.21 -8.53
N ALA A 112 2.82 8.31 -9.72
CA ALA A 112 2.54 7.41 -10.84
C ALA A 112 2.99 5.97 -10.55
N VAL A 113 4.15 5.79 -9.92
CA VAL A 113 4.63 4.48 -9.48
C VAL A 113 3.71 3.87 -8.42
N LEU A 114 3.31 4.64 -7.41
CA LEU A 114 2.38 4.18 -6.38
C LEU A 114 1.01 3.83 -6.95
N TRP A 115 0.52 4.62 -7.92
CA TRP A 115 -0.71 4.33 -8.64
C TRP A 115 -0.63 2.98 -9.35
N SER A 116 0.40 2.76 -10.14
CA SER A 116 0.63 1.48 -10.84
C SER A 116 0.67 0.29 -9.86
N LEU A 117 1.38 0.42 -8.74
CA LEU A 117 1.47 -0.66 -7.74
C LEU A 117 0.13 -0.94 -7.05
N ARG A 118 -0.76 0.04 -6.93
CA ARG A 118 -2.09 -0.11 -6.32
C ARG A 118 -3.13 -0.69 -7.28
N THR A 119 -2.98 -0.45 -8.58
CA THR A 119 -3.90 -0.88 -9.64
C THR A 119 -3.44 -2.13 -10.39
N THR A 120 -2.30 -2.71 -10.01
CA THR A 120 -1.80 -3.97 -10.55
C THR A 120 -2.11 -5.12 -9.60
N PRO A 121 -2.67 -6.25 -10.08
CA PRO A 121 -2.95 -7.41 -9.25
C PRO A 121 -1.70 -7.94 -8.53
N ASN A 122 -1.80 -8.17 -7.24
CA ASN A 122 -0.72 -8.74 -6.45
C ASN A 122 -0.71 -10.26 -6.55
N LYS A 123 0.48 -10.86 -6.80
CA LYS A 123 0.61 -12.32 -6.98
C LYS A 123 0.14 -13.14 -5.77
N SER A 124 0.23 -12.60 -4.56
CA SER A 124 -0.15 -13.34 -3.35
C SER A 124 -1.66 -13.33 -3.09
N THR A 125 -2.37 -12.28 -3.52
CA THR A 125 -3.82 -12.14 -3.29
C THR A 125 -4.63 -12.47 -4.54
N GLY A 126 -4.06 -12.24 -5.73
CA GLY A 126 -4.75 -12.32 -7.01
C GLY A 126 -5.64 -11.12 -7.32
N PHE A 127 -5.66 -10.11 -6.44
CA PHE A 127 -6.45 -8.88 -6.57
C PHE A 127 -5.56 -7.66 -6.57
N THR A 128 -6.10 -6.54 -7.07
CA THR A 128 -5.44 -5.25 -6.93
C THR A 128 -5.54 -4.77 -5.48
N PRO A 129 -4.52 -4.08 -4.95
CA PRO A 129 -4.65 -3.39 -3.67
C PRO A 129 -5.80 -2.38 -3.64
N PHE A 130 -6.10 -1.77 -4.79
CA PHE A 130 -7.19 -0.81 -4.92
C PHE A 130 -8.55 -1.46 -4.67
N PHE A 131 -8.83 -2.60 -5.33
CA PHE A 131 -10.05 -3.36 -5.09
C PHE A 131 -10.21 -3.79 -3.62
N LEU A 132 -9.15 -4.32 -3.01
CA LEU A 132 -9.21 -4.79 -1.62
C LEU A 132 -9.45 -3.68 -0.59
N VAL A 133 -9.14 -2.42 -0.94
CA VAL A 133 -9.40 -1.25 -0.09
C VAL A 133 -10.79 -0.67 -0.36
N TYR A 134 -11.17 -0.46 -1.62
CA TYR A 134 -12.35 0.32 -2.00
C TYR A 134 -13.54 -0.50 -2.47
N GLY A 135 -13.41 -1.80 -2.70
CA GLY A 135 -14.47 -2.67 -3.19
C GLY A 135 -14.73 -2.59 -4.70
N ALA A 136 -14.02 -1.73 -5.40
CA ALA A 136 -14.13 -1.57 -6.84
C ALA A 136 -12.74 -1.39 -7.46
N GLU A 137 -12.59 -1.77 -8.73
CA GLU A 137 -11.37 -1.49 -9.47
C GLU A 137 -11.29 0.00 -9.85
N ALA A 138 -10.08 0.53 -9.87
CA ALA A 138 -9.83 1.90 -10.29
C ALA A 138 -10.20 2.10 -11.76
N VAL A 139 -10.77 3.26 -12.09
CA VAL A 139 -10.81 3.74 -13.48
C VAL A 139 -9.41 4.22 -13.82
N ILE A 140 -8.78 3.60 -14.79
CA ILE A 140 -7.42 3.96 -15.22
C ILE A 140 -7.47 4.90 -16.43
N PRO A 141 -6.41 5.68 -16.72
CA PRO A 141 -6.41 6.64 -17.83
C PRO A 141 -6.80 6.03 -19.16
N THR A 142 -6.43 4.78 -19.44
CA THR A 142 -6.80 4.06 -20.66
C THR A 142 -8.29 3.77 -20.76
N ASP A 143 -9.01 3.61 -19.64
CA ASP A 143 -10.47 3.46 -19.67
C ASP A 143 -11.15 4.71 -20.20
N ILE A 144 -10.57 5.90 -19.90
CA ILE A 144 -11.06 7.19 -20.38
C ILE A 144 -10.63 7.42 -21.82
N GLU A 145 -9.38 7.10 -22.16
CA GLU A 145 -8.81 7.31 -23.49
C GLU A 145 -9.52 6.47 -24.58
N PHE A 146 -9.93 5.24 -24.22
CA PHE A 146 -10.58 4.31 -25.14
C PHE A 146 -12.10 4.19 -24.91
N ASP A 147 -12.71 5.14 -24.21
CA ASP A 147 -14.15 5.16 -23.96
C ASP A 147 -14.70 3.79 -23.51
N SER A 148 -14.07 3.22 -22.49
CA SER A 148 -14.47 1.89 -21.99
C SER A 148 -15.95 1.89 -21.56
N PRO A 149 -16.66 0.75 -21.65
CA PRO A 149 -18.07 0.66 -21.23
C PRO A 149 -18.31 1.14 -19.80
N ARG A 150 -17.33 0.97 -18.91
CA ARG A 150 -17.37 1.48 -17.51
C ARG A 150 -17.50 2.99 -17.43
N VAL A 151 -16.99 3.71 -18.44
CA VAL A 151 -17.01 5.19 -18.48
C VAL A 151 -18.22 5.68 -19.25
N THR A 152 -18.50 5.08 -20.42
CA THR A 152 -19.54 5.52 -21.34
C THR A 152 -20.96 5.13 -20.92
N MET A 153 -21.12 3.98 -20.26
CA MET A 153 -22.41 3.45 -19.81
C MET A 153 -22.73 3.80 -18.36
N TYR A 154 -21.98 4.72 -17.75
CA TYR A 154 -22.19 5.13 -16.37
C TYR A 154 -23.54 5.81 -16.21
N THR A 155 -24.41 5.25 -15.36
CA THR A 155 -25.61 5.89 -14.84
C THR A 155 -25.55 5.94 -13.32
N GLU A 156 -26.14 6.99 -12.72
CA GLU A 156 -26.12 7.13 -11.25
C GLU A 156 -26.91 6.02 -10.54
N ALA A 157 -27.96 5.52 -11.17
CA ALA A 157 -28.80 4.45 -10.65
C ALA A 157 -28.03 3.11 -10.60
N GLU A 158 -27.40 2.72 -11.72
CA GLU A 158 -26.56 1.50 -11.79
C GLU A 158 -25.33 1.61 -10.89
N ALA A 159 -24.76 2.80 -10.73
CA ALA A 159 -23.64 3.00 -9.83
C ALA A 159 -24.05 2.87 -8.35
N LYS A 160 -25.30 3.16 -8.00
CA LYS A 160 -25.82 2.92 -6.64
C LYS A 160 -26.00 1.43 -6.39
N GLU A 161 -26.66 0.72 -7.29
CA GLU A 161 -26.85 -0.73 -7.22
C GLU A 161 -25.49 -1.46 -7.18
N ALA A 162 -24.56 -1.11 -8.05
CA ALA A 162 -23.21 -1.67 -8.06
C ALA A 162 -22.41 -1.38 -6.77
N ARG A 163 -22.71 -0.31 -6.03
CA ARG A 163 -22.09 -0.07 -4.72
C ARG A 163 -22.68 -0.95 -3.62
N GLU A 164 -23.97 -1.23 -3.67
CA GLU A 164 -24.65 -2.13 -2.74
C GLU A 164 -24.15 -3.57 -2.95
N ASP A 165 -24.12 -4.04 -4.19
CA ASP A 165 -23.54 -5.34 -4.57
C ASP A 165 -22.01 -5.40 -4.30
N GLY A 166 -21.33 -4.28 -4.45
CA GLY A 166 -19.88 -4.16 -4.26
C GLY A 166 -19.43 -4.47 -2.83
N VAL A 167 -20.29 -4.32 -1.83
CA VAL A 167 -19.95 -4.66 -0.43
C VAL A 167 -19.82 -6.17 -0.28
N ASP A 168 -20.77 -6.94 -0.81
CA ASP A 168 -20.74 -8.40 -0.73
C ASP A 168 -19.60 -8.98 -1.55
N LEU A 169 -19.39 -8.45 -2.76
CA LEU A 169 -18.25 -8.82 -3.61
C LEU A 169 -16.90 -8.50 -2.96
N LEU A 170 -16.81 -7.41 -2.18
CA LEU A 170 -15.61 -7.06 -1.45
C LEU A 170 -15.31 -8.07 -0.34
N GLU A 171 -16.32 -8.50 0.40
CA GLU A 171 -16.15 -9.51 1.46
C GLU A 171 -15.71 -10.86 0.89
N GLU A 172 -16.36 -11.33 -0.17
CA GLU A 172 -15.94 -12.54 -0.88
C GLU A 172 -14.52 -12.42 -1.44
N GLY A 173 -14.20 -11.31 -2.10
CA GLY A 173 -12.87 -11.02 -2.61
C GLY A 173 -11.80 -11.03 -1.52
N ARG A 174 -12.11 -10.48 -0.35
CA ARG A 174 -11.22 -10.49 0.82
C ARG A 174 -11.00 -11.88 1.39
N LEU A 175 -12.04 -12.70 1.51
CA LEU A 175 -11.92 -14.09 1.95
C LEU A 175 -11.06 -14.91 0.98
N LEU A 176 -11.28 -14.73 -0.32
CA LEU A 176 -10.48 -15.40 -1.35
C LEU A 176 -9.03 -14.93 -1.35
N ALA A 177 -8.79 -13.63 -1.15
CA ALA A 177 -7.44 -13.06 -1.03
C ALA A 177 -6.68 -13.62 0.20
N LEU A 178 -7.37 -13.80 1.34
CA LEU A 178 -6.81 -14.45 2.53
C LEU A 178 -6.38 -15.88 2.23
N SER A 179 -7.24 -16.68 1.61
CA SER A 179 -6.96 -18.06 1.26
C SER A 179 -5.77 -18.17 0.30
N ARG A 180 -5.75 -17.37 -0.75
CA ARG A 180 -4.63 -17.32 -1.72
C ARG A 180 -3.33 -16.88 -1.07
N SER A 181 -3.38 -15.86 -0.20
CA SER A 181 -2.20 -15.38 0.52
C SER A 181 -1.62 -16.45 1.44
N ALA A 182 -2.48 -17.23 2.13
CA ALA A 182 -2.05 -18.34 2.98
C ALA A 182 -1.35 -19.44 2.16
N ILE A 183 -1.94 -19.85 1.02
CA ILE A 183 -1.34 -20.85 0.12
C ILE A 183 0.01 -20.35 -0.42
N TYR A 184 0.08 -19.09 -0.85
CA TYR A 184 1.32 -18.49 -1.33
C TYR A 184 2.43 -18.49 -0.25
N GLN A 185 2.09 -18.13 0.99
CA GLN A 185 3.03 -18.15 2.11
C GLN A 185 3.50 -19.56 2.47
N GLN A 186 2.60 -20.55 2.40
CA GLN A 186 2.98 -21.96 2.61
C GLN A 186 3.95 -22.43 1.53
N GLY A 187 3.72 -22.04 0.26
CA GLY A 187 4.64 -22.32 -0.83
C GLY A 187 6.04 -21.77 -0.58
N LEU A 188 6.15 -20.52 -0.09
CA LEU A 188 7.44 -19.89 0.21
C LEU A 188 8.19 -20.54 1.38
N ARG A 189 7.50 -21.21 2.32
CA ARG A 189 8.13 -21.90 3.47
C ARG A 189 8.70 -23.26 3.11
N ARG A 190 8.35 -23.82 1.95
CA ARG A 190 8.82 -25.14 1.49
C ARG A 190 10.12 -25.07 0.70
N TYR A 191 10.59 -23.89 0.41
CA TYR A 191 11.90 -23.61 -0.22
C TYR A 191 12.81 -22.88 0.76
#